data_199ced40c0653f22fe634f1c45fab1b2
#
_entry.id   199ced40c0653f22fe634f1c45fab1b2
#
_cell.length_a   1.000
_cell.length_b   1.000
_cell.length_c   1.000
_cell.angle_alpha   90.00
_cell.angle_beta   90.00
_cell.angle_gamma   90.00
#
_symmetry.space_group_name_H-M   'P 1'
#
loop_
_entity.id
_entity.type
_entity.pdbx_description
1 polymer ?
#
loop_
_entity_poly.entity_id
_entity_poly.type
_entity_poly.pdbx_seq_one_letter_code
_entity_poly.pdbx_strand_id
1 'polypeptide(L)'
;MRNLIHILCATALFTAATSNALDIAATWQGTLPAGADQHRIVVQFAKNAHGHWEIPACYVEFLHDDIHIDLLALNGSHLKFTFNDGKGAFEGRVSRDQSTIAGTWTFDHHSLPLELKRVTKQTAWQVPFQYQYHYKDVTYLRPSPDEARIAFTPKLALDYMEQGAVAWTAEWQCVACHTNGSYMVVRPMMTSQLGPPNKALRDFFVATLQQELATGPAEQRPELDSTQAVYVAAGLAIWDAHVTHRLSPETAEALAMMFKLQRADGDWTISDDNNPPLESNRYQLATVAARAVGNAPGWQAQQRGTPVEAKINLLETYLRAEVKLQGDYDRVDLLWAASELPGLIDLKREQELVEMISRHQMPDGGWSIRTFAKPEEWGKGNRAANLRAEPEFNAPTSDGHMTGLAIIALRKAGVPADDPRIQRGVNWLLTNQRSSGRWWTRSLNRDGWQFITYSGTVYPLLALAMCDALPPQTTQLRNGGF
;
A
#
# COMPACT_ATOMS: atom_id res chain seq x y z
N MET A 1 43.88 76.76 -44.63
CA MET A 1 42.58 76.77 -43.87
C MET A 1 41.99 75.40 -44.08
N ARG A 2 42.11 74.50 -43.05
CA ARG A 2 41.54 73.13 -43.08
C ARG A 2 40.67 72.99 -41.85
N ASN A 3 39.40 72.84 -42.09
CA ASN A 3 38.41 72.59 -41.04
C ASN A 3 38.49 71.13 -40.60
N LEU A 4 38.73 70.85 -39.31
CA LEU A 4 38.60 69.58 -38.68
C LEU A 4 37.17 69.47 -38.15
N ILE A 5 36.40 68.49 -38.62
CA ILE A 5 35.08 68.09 -38.10
C ILE A 5 35.33 66.98 -37.09
N HIS A 6 34.98 67.23 -35.85
CA HIS A 6 35.01 66.21 -34.81
C HIS A 6 33.69 65.47 -34.85
N ILE A 7 33.70 64.16 -35.16
CA ILE A 7 32.61 63.26 -35.04
C ILE A 7 32.65 62.66 -33.63
N LEU A 8 31.68 63.03 -32.79
CA LEU A 8 31.43 62.34 -31.51
C LEU A 8 30.70 61.00 -31.78
N CYS A 9 31.40 59.88 -31.59
CA CYS A 9 30.78 58.57 -31.50
C CYS A 9 30.16 58.37 -30.10
N ALA A 10 28.86 58.45 -29.99
CA ALA A 10 28.13 58.04 -28.78
C ALA A 10 28.03 56.51 -28.76
N THR A 11 28.83 55.85 -27.95
CA THR A 11 28.68 54.41 -27.62
C THR A 11 27.50 54.21 -26.69
N ALA A 12 26.40 53.75 -27.24
CA ALA A 12 25.26 53.26 -26.42
C ALA A 12 25.67 51.92 -25.80
N LEU A 13 25.88 51.92 -24.49
CA LEU A 13 26.00 50.71 -23.68
C LEU A 13 24.62 50.06 -23.59
N PHE A 14 24.37 49.06 -24.42
CA PHE A 14 23.26 48.11 -24.19
C PHE A 14 23.63 47.23 -23.00
N THR A 15 23.11 47.53 -21.81
CA THR A 15 23.05 46.57 -20.71
C THR A 15 22.07 45.50 -21.10
N ALA A 16 22.55 44.33 -21.53
CA ALA A 16 21.73 43.15 -21.66
C ALA A 16 21.20 42.79 -20.25
N ALA A 17 19.94 43.07 -20.01
CA ALA A 17 19.25 42.53 -18.85
C ALA A 17 19.23 41.01 -19.04
N THR A 18 20.06 40.30 -18.31
CA THR A 18 19.97 38.85 -18.18
C THR A 18 18.61 38.56 -17.55
N SER A 19 17.64 38.12 -18.35
CA SER A 19 16.41 37.58 -17.81
C SER A 19 16.81 36.33 -17.02
N ASN A 20 16.87 36.43 -15.71
CA ASN A 20 17.01 35.24 -14.87
C ASN A 20 15.87 34.30 -15.27
N ALA A 21 16.21 33.12 -15.79
CA ALA A 21 15.26 32.10 -16.10
C ALA A 21 14.47 31.78 -14.81
N LEU A 22 13.15 31.70 -14.96
CA LEU A 22 12.28 31.39 -13.82
C LEU A 22 12.69 30.08 -13.20
N ASP A 23 13.03 30.07 -11.94
CA ASP A 23 13.37 28.88 -11.14
C ASP A 23 12.46 28.76 -9.92
N ILE A 24 11.55 27.78 -9.96
CA ILE A 24 10.63 27.48 -8.85
C ILE A 24 11.08 26.28 -8.02
N ALA A 25 12.26 25.69 -8.28
CA ALA A 25 12.78 24.57 -7.51
C ALA A 25 12.97 24.97 -6.03
N ALA A 26 12.03 24.58 -5.20
CA ALA A 26 12.00 24.85 -3.76
C ALA A 26 10.81 24.17 -3.10
N THR A 27 10.75 24.25 -1.77
CA THR A 27 9.55 24.00 -1.00
C THR A 27 8.73 25.30 -0.86
N TRP A 28 7.45 25.19 -1.09
CA TRP A 28 6.49 26.28 -1.02
C TRP A 28 5.37 25.91 -0.07
N GLN A 29 4.87 26.87 0.70
CA GLN A 29 3.78 26.63 1.64
C GLN A 29 2.76 27.76 1.62
N GLY A 30 1.51 27.41 1.92
CA GLY A 30 0.38 28.33 2.01
C GLY A 30 -0.71 27.79 2.91
N THR A 31 -1.82 28.50 2.99
CA THR A 31 -3.02 28.09 3.71
C THR A 31 -4.24 28.17 2.81
N LEU A 32 -5.08 27.14 2.87
CA LEU A 32 -6.38 27.10 2.23
C LEU A 32 -7.45 27.45 3.29
N PRO A 33 -8.30 28.46 3.06
CA PRO A 33 -9.42 28.73 3.94
C PRO A 33 -10.48 27.62 3.79
N ALA A 34 -10.93 27.02 4.88
CA ALA A 34 -11.98 26.02 4.90
C ALA A 34 -13.00 26.35 6.00
N GLY A 35 -13.98 27.18 5.67
CA GLY A 35 -14.96 27.69 6.64
C GLY A 35 -14.30 28.55 7.71
N ALA A 36 -14.40 28.14 8.97
CA ALA A 36 -13.74 28.80 10.11
C ALA A 36 -12.27 28.35 10.28
N ASP A 37 -11.84 27.27 9.63
CA ASP A 37 -10.51 26.69 9.76
C ASP A 37 -9.59 27.09 8.60
N GLN A 38 -8.29 26.97 8.84
CA GLN A 38 -7.26 27.15 7.82
C GLN A 38 -6.41 25.89 7.75
N HIS A 39 -6.33 25.30 6.56
CA HIS A 39 -5.52 24.10 6.33
C HIS A 39 -4.22 24.44 5.64
N ARG A 40 -3.12 23.90 6.15
CA ARG A 40 -1.80 24.07 5.58
C ARG A 40 -1.65 23.28 4.28
N ILE A 41 -0.99 23.90 3.31
CA ILE A 41 -0.54 23.22 2.09
C ILE A 41 0.96 23.42 1.92
N VAL A 42 1.65 22.35 1.53
CA VAL A 42 3.09 22.36 1.18
C VAL A 42 3.25 21.70 -0.16
N VAL A 43 3.94 22.38 -1.09
CA VAL A 43 4.24 21.90 -2.44
C VAL A 43 5.75 21.98 -2.66
N GLN A 44 6.34 20.88 -3.13
CA GLN A 44 7.75 20.85 -3.52
C GLN A 44 7.85 20.78 -5.03
N PHE A 45 8.52 21.77 -5.64
CA PHE A 45 8.87 21.75 -7.07
C PHE A 45 10.32 21.35 -7.24
N ALA A 46 10.60 20.52 -8.22
CA ALA A 46 11.93 20.08 -8.59
C ALA A 46 12.04 19.92 -10.12
N LYS A 47 13.27 19.74 -10.61
CA LYS A 47 13.51 19.26 -11.97
C LYS A 47 13.97 17.81 -11.90
N ASN A 48 13.38 16.96 -12.73
CA ASN A 48 13.82 15.57 -12.89
C ASN A 48 15.17 15.49 -13.65
N ALA A 49 15.70 14.29 -13.80
CA ALA A 49 16.98 14.05 -14.50
C ALA A 49 17.00 14.52 -15.97
N HIS A 50 15.83 14.73 -16.59
CA HIS A 50 15.68 15.23 -17.96
C HIS A 50 15.44 16.75 -18.03
N GLY A 51 15.49 17.45 -16.87
CA GLY A 51 15.28 18.90 -16.79
C GLY A 51 13.81 19.33 -16.84
N HIS A 52 12.85 18.41 -16.83
CA HIS A 52 11.43 18.71 -16.78
C HIS A 52 11.00 19.01 -15.34
N TRP A 53 10.06 19.95 -15.21
CA TRP A 53 9.47 20.27 -13.93
C TRP A 53 8.59 19.13 -13.42
N GLU A 54 8.70 18.84 -12.14
CA GLU A 54 7.86 17.86 -11.42
C GLU A 54 7.51 18.39 -10.03
N ILE A 55 6.49 17.81 -9.43
CA ILE A 55 6.08 18.03 -8.04
C ILE A 55 6.29 16.71 -7.29
N PRO A 56 7.47 16.50 -6.69
CA PRO A 56 7.76 15.26 -5.96
C PRO A 56 6.94 15.11 -4.66
N ALA A 57 6.40 16.21 -4.14
CA ALA A 57 5.53 16.17 -2.95
C ALA A 57 4.53 17.32 -2.98
N CYS A 58 3.26 17.03 -2.72
CA CYS A 58 2.20 17.99 -2.49
C CYS A 58 1.31 17.49 -1.34
N TYR A 59 1.27 18.21 -0.24
CA TYR A 59 0.53 17.84 0.97
C TYR A 59 -0.50 18.89 1.33
N VAL A 60 -1.71 18.45 1.66
CA VAL A 60 -2.77 19.30 2.21
C VAL A 60 -3.27 18.71 3.52
N GLU A 61 -3.24 19.50 4.57
CA GLU A 61 -3.46 19.06 5.96
C GLU A 61 -4.80 18.33 6.20
N PHE A 62 -5.89 18.78 5.58
CA PHE A 62 -7.20 18.15 5.79
C PHE A 62 -7.40 16.84 4.99
N LEU A 63 -6.60 16.63 3.93
CA LEU A 63 -6.68 15.40 3.14
C LEU A 63 -5.86 14.28 3.76
N HIS A 64 -5.04 14.58 4.78
CA HIS A 64 -4.13 13.63 5.43
C HIS A 64 -3.28 12.82 4.44
N ASP A 65 -3.17 13.29 3.17
CA ASP A 65 -2.60 12.53 2.07
C ASP A 65 -1.67 13.37 1.19
N ASP A 66 -0.66 12.72 0.60
CA ASP A 66 0.08 13.29 -0.52
C ASP A 66 -0.84 13.34 -1.73
N ILE A 67 -0.97 14.53 -2.28
CA ILE A 67 -1.77 14.72 -3.47
C ILE A 67 -1.01 14.17 -4.68
N HIS A 68 -1.65 13.27 -5.41
CA HIS A 68 -1.11 12.80 -6.67
C HIS A 68 -1.23 13.88 -7.75
N ILE A 69 -0.10 14.25 -8.35
CA ILE A 69 -0.05 15.24 -9.43
C ILE A 69 -0.15 14.52 -10.78
N ASP A 70 -1.18 14.88 -11.54
CA ASP A 70 -1.44 14.28 -12.86
C ASP A 70 -0.68 15.01 -13.97
N LEU A 71 -0.71 16.34 -13.94
CA LEU A 71 -0.11 17.20 -14.95
C LEU A 71 0.48 18.45 -14.30
N LEU A 72 1.70 18.82 -14.71
CA LEU A 72 2.33 20.08 -14.35
C LEU A 72 2.74 20.85 -15.62
N ALA A 73 2.33 22.10 -15.72
CA ALA A 73 2.72 23.02 -16.79
C ALA A 73 3.20 24.36 -16.21
N LEU A 74 4.35 24.82 -16.68
CA LEU A 74 4.90 26.14 -16.36
C LEU A 74 5.21 26.89 -17.66
N ASN A 75 4.41 27.92 -17.96
CA ASN A 75 4.53 28.75 -19.15
C ASN A 75 4.83 30.21 -18.76
N GLY A 76 6.09 30.65 -18.91
CA GLY A 76 6.52 31.91 -18.33
C GLY A 76 6.31 31.90 -16.82
N SER A 77 5.61 32.90 -16.28
CA SER A 77 5.23 32.94 -14.87
C SER A 77 3.94 32.20 -14.53
N HIS A 78 3.23 31.65 -15.51
CA HIS A 78 1.97 30.95 -15.32
C HIS A 78 2.20 29.47 -14.99
N LEU A 79 1.79 29.08 -13.78
CA LEU A 79 1.89 27.73 -13.25
C LEU A 79 0.50 27.08 -13.19
N LYS A 80 0.39 25.87 -13.70
CA LYS A 80 -0.82 25.06 -13.58
C LYS A 80 -0.44 23.62 -13.28
N PHE A 81 -1.14 22.99 -12.35
CA PHE A 81 -1.10 21.55 -12.17
C PHE A 81 -2.48 20.99 -11.84
N THR A 82 -2.71 19.76 -12.23
CA THR A 82 -3.90 18.98 -11.89
C THR A 82 -3.52 17.83 -10.97
N PHE A 83 -4.47 17.33 -10.20
CA PHE A 83 -4.22 16.28 -9.24
C PHE A 83 -5.45 15.42 -9.00
N ASN A 84 -5.23 14.23 -8.45
CA ASN A 84 -6.25 13.25 -8.12
C ASN A 84 -7.16 12.91 -9.31
N ASP A 85 -6.55 12.52 -10.46
CA ASP A 85 -7.24 12.15 -11.69
C ASP A 85 -8.17 13.27 -12.24
N GLY A 86 -7.68 14.52 -12.13
CA GLY A 86 -8.41 15.70 -12.62
C GLY A 86 -9.51 16.20 -11.69
N LYS A 87 -9.71 15.61 -10.51
CA LYS A 87 -10.69 16.09 -9.50
C LYS A 87 -10.28 17.43 -8.90
N GLY A 88 -8.99 17.78 -8.99
CA GLY A 88 -8.47 19.04 -8.50
C GLY A 88 -7.47 19.70 -9.44
N ALA A 89 -7.28 21.02 -9.24
CA ALA A 89 -6.32 21.82 -9.98
C ALA A 89 -5.83 23.01 -9.14
N PHE A 90 -4.60 23.43 -9.43
CA PHE A 90 -4.10 24.75 -9.05
C PHE A 90 -3.69 25.51 -10.30
N GLU A 91 -4.07 26.78 -10.37
CA GLU A 91 -3.66 27.69 -11.45
C GLU A 91 -3.27 29.03 -10.84
N GLY A 92 -2.03 29.48 -11.07
CA GLY A 92 -1.47 30.66 -10.44
C GLY A 92 -0.33 31.29 -11.21
N ARG A 93 0.22 32.36 -10.64
CA ARG A 93 1.34 33.10 -11.20
C ARG A 93 2.47 33.27 -10.18
N VAL A 94 3.67 33.01 -10.63
CA VAL A 94 4.91 33.27 -9.87
C VAL A 94 5.20 34.78 -9.91
N SER A 95 5.48 35.37 -8.76
CA SER A 95 5.89 36.77 -8.62
C SER A 95 7.23 37.04 -9.31
N ARG A 96 7.50 38.31 -9.67
CA ARG A 96 8.76 38.70 -10.34
C ARG A 96 10.01 38.39 -9.52
N ASP A 97 9.91 38.49 -8.21
CA ASP A 97 10.99 38.21 -7.26
C ASP A 97 11.07 36.71 -6.91
N GLN A 98 10.17 35.89 -7.46
CA GLN A 98 10.09 34.44 -7.25
C GLN A 98 9.92 34.05 -5.77
N SER A 99 9.30 34.90 -4.97
CA SER A 99 9.07 34.66 -3.55
C SER A 99 7.66 34.12 -3.26
N THR A 100 6.71 34.39 -4.17
CA THR A 100 5.30 33.95 -4.02
C THR A 100 4.73 33.38 -5.30
N ILE A 101 3.75 32.47 -5.16
CA ILE A 101 2.89 31.99 -6.25
C ILE A 101 1.45 32.18 -5.78
N ALA A 102 0.74 33.11 -6.42
CA ALA A 102 -0.64 33.42 -6.08
C ALA A 102 -1.59 32.85 -7.15
N GLY A 103 -2.66 32.21 -6.73
CA GLY A 103 -3.60 31.57 -7.65
C GLY A 103 -4.86 31.05 -7.00
N THR A 104 -5.49 30.12 -7.70
CA THR A 104 -6.72 29.46 -7.29
C THR A 104 -6.50 27.97 -7.17
N TRP A 105 -6.88 27.41 -6.04
CA TRP A 105 -6.98 25.99 -5.79
C TRP A 105 -8.42 25.56 -6.00
N THR A 106 -8.65 24.58 -6.85
CA THR A 106 -9.98 24.01 -7.12
C THR A 106 -9.97 22.54 -6.74
N PHE A 107 -10.95 22.12 -5.97
CA PHE A 107 -11.15 20.72 -5.59
C PHE A 107 -12.64 20.46 -5.38
N ASP A 108 -13.15 19.37 -5.95
CA ASP A 108 -14.55 18.95 -5.84
C ASP A 108 -15.56 20.12 -6.10
N HIS A 109 -15.35 20.83 -7.23
CA HIS A 109 -16.14 21.99 -7.67
C HIS A 109 -16.06 23.24 -6.77
N HIS A 110 -15.25 23.23 -5.73
CA HIS A 110 -14.97 24.38 -4.88
C HIS A 110 -13.66 25.05 -5.27
N SER A 111 -13.66 26.37 -5.36
CA SER A 111 -12.48 27.17 -5.70
C SER A 111 -12.11 28.09 -4.55
N LEU A 112 -10.85 28.01 -4.12
CA LEU A 112 -10.30 28.76 -2.98
C LEU A 112 -9.07 29.56 -3.43
N PRO A 113 -8.89 30.78 -2.97
CA PRO A 113 -7.65 31.52 -3.21
C PRO A 113 -6.50 30.86 -2.44
N LEU A 114 -5.34 30.73 -3.09
CA LEU A 114 -4.13 30.17 -2.48
C LEU A 114 -2.93 31.02 -2.85
N GLU A 115 -2.20 31.47 -1.84
CA GLU A 115 -0.87 32.07 -1.98
C GLU A 115 0.16 31.14 -1.38
N LEU A 116 1.07 30.63 -2.21
CA LEU A 116 2.22 29.83 -1.81
C LEU A 116 3.44 30.75 -1.62
N LYS A 117 4.14 30.63 -0.50
CA LYS A 117 5.39 31.34 -0.19
C LYS A 117 6.55 30.37 -0.21
N ARG A 118 7.65 30.80 -0.83
CA ARG A 118 8.90 30.02 -0.83
C ARG A 118 9.46 29.95 0.58
N VAL A 119 9.82 28.74 1.02
CA VAL A 119 10.36 28.48 2.35
C VAL A 119 11.69 27.71 2.26
N THR A 120 12.48 27.77 3.31
CA THR A 120 13.67 26.93 3.48
C THR A 120 13.33 25.65 4.24
N LYS A 121 14.23 24.66 4.23
CA LYS A 121 14.05 23.45 5.05
C LYS A 121 13.86 23.73 6.54
N GLN A 122 14.42 24.84 7.03
CA GLN A 122 14.33 25.26 8.44
C GLN A 122 13.01 25.97 8.76
N THR A 123 12.41 26.65 7.78
CA THR A 123 11.17 27.43 7.96
C THR A 123 9.94 26.73 7.40
N ALA A 124 10.13 25.64 6.64
CA ALA A 124 9.00 24.84 6.17
C ALA A 124 8.30 24.16 7.34
N TRP A 125 6.97 24.12 7.29
CA TRP A 125 6.21 23.31 8.22
C TRP A 125 6.68 21.87 8.15
N GLN A 126 6.83 21.25 9.30
CA GLN A 126 7.00 19.82 9.36
C GLN A 126 5.67 19.21 8.91
N VAL A 127 5.68 18.69 7.69
CA VAL A 127 4.55 17.91 7.20
C VAL A 127 4.62 16.57 7.92
N PRO A 128 3.59 16.15 8.63
CA PRO A 128 3.50 14.76 9.05
C PRO A 128 3.33 13.95 7.77
N PHE A 129 4.47 13.47 7.22
CA PHE A 129 4.41 12.58 6.07
C PHE A 129 3.68 11.32 6.53
N GLN A 130 2.67 10.89 5.80
CA GLN A 130 1.98 9.61 5.99
C GLN A 130 2.91 8.40 6.03
N TYR A 131 4.15 8.58 5.62
CA TYR A 131 5.19 7.56 5.54
C TYR A 131 6.01 7.43 6.82
N GLN A 132 5.87 8.36 7.74
CA GLN A 132 6.46 8.32 9.06
C GLN A 132 5.32 8.18 10.05
N TYR A 133 4.97 6.95 10.39
CA TYR A 133 4.11 6.72 11.52
C TYR A 133 4.92 7.00 12.78
N HIS A 134 4.51 8.04 13.51
CA HIS A 134 5.05 8.32 14.83
C HIS A 134 4.05 7.81 15.87
N TYR A 135 4.45 6.80 16.61
CA TYR A 135 3.74 6.42 17.82
C TYR A 135 4.78 6.22 18.92
N LYS A 136 4.80 7.11 19.88
CA LYS A 136 5.86 7.18 20.92
C LYS A 136 7.23 7.25 20.24
N ASP A 137 8.05 6.21 20.42
CA ASP A 137 9.43 6.15 19.88
C ASP A 137 9.51 5.42 18.51
N VAL A 138 8.36 5.05 17.93
CA VAL A 138 8.32 4.32 16.65
C VAL A 138 8.25 5.30 15.49
N THR A 139 9.25 5.24 14.62
CA THR A 139 9.30 6.02 13.37
C THR A 139 9.39 5.06 12.18
N TYR A 140 8.41 5.11 11.28
CA TYR A 140 8.45 4.36 10.03
C TYR A 140 9.11 5.19 8.94
N LEU A 141 10.22 4.69 8.43
CA LEU A 141 10.95 5.34 7.36
C LEU A 141 10.25 5.14 6.01
N ARG A 142 10.31 6.18 5.17
CA ARG A 142 9.86 6.09 3.77
C ARG A 142 10.54 4.91 3.07
N PRO A 143 9.82 4.10 2.27
CA PRO A 143 10.42 3.06 1.45
C PRO A 143 11.45 3.66 0.49
N SER A 144 12.60 3.00 0.33
CA SER A 144 13.63 3.43 -0.60
C SER A 144 14.31 2.25 -1.28
N PRO A 145 14.51 2.28 -2.60
CA PRO A 145 15.30 1.29 -3.31
C PRO A 145 16.79 1.35 -2.92
N ASP A 146 17.26 2.51 -2.45
CA ASP A 146 18.67 2.80 -2.14
C ASP A 146 19.07 2.36 -0.73
N GLU A 147 18.13 1.86 0.08
CA GLU A 147 18.42 1.36 1.41
C GLU A 147 19.36 0.15 1.35
N ALA A 148 20.43 0.18 2.15
CA ALA A 148 21.47 -0.85 2.13
C ALA A 148 20.91 -2.26 2.40
N ARG A 149 21.37 -3.25 1.64
CA ARG A 149 21.09 -4.67 1.90
C ARG A 149 21.95 -5.16 3.05
N ILE A 150 21.39 -6.03 3.89
CA ILE A 150 22.08 -6.65 5.02
C ILE A 150 21.93 -8.17 4.98
N ALA A 151 22.74 -8.87 5.75
CA ALA A 151 22.49 -10.27 6.06
C ALA A 151 21.15 -10.41 6.81
N PHE A 152 20.42 -11.47 6.50
CA PHE A 152 19.08 -11.68 7.06
C PHE A 152 19.09 -11.65 8.59
N THR A 153 18.26 -10.82 9.16
CA THR A 153 18.09 -10.60 10.59
C THR A 153 16.59 -10.64 10.92
N PRO A 154 16.04 -11.77 11.37
CA PRO A 154 14.61 -11.95 11.60
C PRO A 154 14.05 -10.96 12.61
N LYS A 155 14.85 -10.60 13.65
CA LYS A 155 14.42 -9.63 14.66
C LYS A 155 14.08 -8.27 14.07
N LEU A 156 14.88 -7.74 13.13
CA LEU A 156 14.58 -6.44 12.51
C LEU A 156 13.29 -6.49 11.69
N ALA A 157 13.04 -7.58 10.98
CA ALA A 157 11.80 -7.74 10.23
C ALA A 157 10.59 -7.89 11.16
N LEU A 158 10.74 -8.65 12.24
CA LEU A 158 9.70 -8.81 13.25
C LEU A 158 9.39 -7.47 13.94
N ASP A 159 10.42 -6.74 14.38
CA ASP A 159 10.25 -5.41 14.99
C ASP A 159 9.53 -4.45 14.05
N TYR A 160 9.93 -4.41 12.77
CA TYR A 160 9.26 -3.56 11.76
C TYR A 160 7.78 -3.93 11.61
N MET A 161 7.47 -5.22 11.53
CA MET A 161 6.09 -5.71 11.39
C MET A 161 5.23 -5.40 12.62
N GLU A 162 5.73 -5.73 13.83
CA GLU A 162 5.00 -5.52 15.10
C GLU A 162 4.76 -4.04 15.36
N GLN A 163 5.79 -3.22 15.24
CA GLN A 163 5.72 -1.79 15.46
C GLN A 163 4.80 -1.10 14.43
N GLY A 164 4.79 -1.56 13.16
CA GLY A 164 3.94 -1.01 12.13
C GLY A 164 2.46 -1.21 12.39
N ALA A 165 2.09 -2.41 12.78
CA ALA A 165 0.70 -2.69 13.12
C ALA A 165 0.23 -1.88 14.34
N VAL A 166 1.08 -1.76 15.37
CA VAL A 166 0.77 -0.96 16.58
C VAL A 166 0.66 0.52 16.25
N ALA A 167 1.61 1.07 15.49
CA ALA A 167 1.63 2.48 15.12
C ALA A 167 0.40 2.85 14.27
N TRP A 168 0.07 2.02 13.27
CA TRP A 168 -1.14 2.24 12.46
C TRP A 168 -2.40 2.24 13.32
N THR A 169 -2.55 1.23 14.17
CA THR A 169 -3.72 1.10 15.04
C THR A 169 -3.89 2.29 15.96
N ALA A 170 -2.79 2.79 16.53
CA ALA A 170 -2.82 3.93 17.45
C ALA A 170 -3.13 5.27 16.75
N GLU A 171 -2.58 5.46 15.55
CA GLU A 171 -2.73 6.71 14.78
C GLU A 171 -4.09 6.80 14.09
N TRP A 172 -4.46 5.75 13.36
CA TRP A 172 -5.61 5.79 12.46
C TRP A 172 -6.90 5.20 13.06
N GLN A 173 -6.80 4.44 14.14
CA GLN A 173 -7.96 3.83 14.82
C GLN A 173 -8.91 3.07 13.87
N CYS A 174 -8.36 2.45 12.81
CA CYS A 174 -9.10 1.65 11.85
C CYS A 174 -8.36 0.35 11.50
N VAL A 175 -9.09 -0.66 11.03
CA VAL A 175 -8.53 -1.87 10.45
C VAL A 175 -8.27 -1.63 8.98
N ALA A 176 -6.99 -1.70 8.58
CA ALA A 176 -6.57 -1.48 7.21
C ALA A 176 -6.02 -2.77 6.59
N CYS A 177 -6.42 -3.04 5.36
CA CYS A 177 -5.96 -4.22 4.61
C CYS A 177 -4.43 -4.34 4.53
N HIS A 178 -3.74 -3.23 4.45
CA HIS A 178 -2.31 -3.14 4.12
C HIS A 178 -1.35 -3.12 5.33
N THR A 179 -1.81 -2.92 6.57
CA THR A 179 -0.94 -2.82 7.75
C THR A 179 -1.41 -3.75 8.88
N ASN A 180 -2.24 -3.29 9.81
CA ASN A 180 -2.72 -4.14 10.90
C ASN A 180 -3.59 -5.32 10.42
N GLY A 181 -4.33 -5.17 9.32
CA GLY A 181 -5.02 -6.27 8.67
C GLY A 181 -4.04 -7.32 8.12
N SER A 182 -3.03 -6.89 7.33
CA SER A 182 -1.96 -7.80 6.86
C SER A 182 -1.25 -8.50 8.02
N TYR A 183 -0.99 -7.78 9.12
CA TYR A 183 -0.45 -8.37 10.34
C TYR A 183 -1.36 -9.50 10.86
N MET A 184 -2.64 -9.21 11.08
CA MET A 184 -3.56 -10.15 11.70
C MET A 184 -3.86 -11.38 10.84
N VAL A 185 -3.81 -11.26 9.50
CA VAL A 185 -4.02 -12.39 8.58
C VAL A 185 -2.76 -13.21 8.28
N VAL A 186 -1.59 -12.83 8.86
CA VAL A 186 -0.32 -13.51 8.60
C VAL A 186 0.44 -13.84 9.89
N ARG A 187 0.63 -12.89 10.80
CA ARG A 187 1.48 -13.05 11.99
C ARG A 187 1.07 -14.22 12.90
N PRO A 188 -0.23 -14.49 13.12
CA PRO A 188 -0.64 -15.64 13.93
C PRO A 188 -0.15 -16.98 13.36
N MET A 189 0.00 -17.10 12.04
CA MET A 189 0.49 -18.32 11.38
C MET A 189 1.94 -18.67 11.73
N MET A 190 2.70 -17.73 12.30
CA MET A 190 4.10 -17.90 12.74
C MET A 190 4.22 -18.12 14.26
N THR A 191 3.12 -18.41 14.95
CA THR A 191 3.10 -18.55 16.43
C THR A 191 4.06 -19.63 16.93
N SER A 192 4.21 -20.74 16.22
CA SER A 192 5.12 -21.83 16.57
C SER A 192 6.59 -21.43 16.47
N GLN A 193 6.95 -20.55 15.53
CA GLN A 193 8.34 -20.11 15.31
C GLN A 193 8.69 -18.84 16.09
N LEU A 194 7.77 -17.89 16.17
CA LEU A 194 8.06 -16.55 16.71
C LEU A 194 7.33 -16.23 18.03
N GLY A 195 6.65 -17.22 18.61
CA GLY A 195 5.81 -17.00 19.79
C GLY A 195 4.47 -16.30 19.46
N PRO A 196 3.60 -16.07 20.45
CA PRO A 196 2.28 -15.48 20.21
C PRO A 196 2.39 -14.05 19.66
N PRO A 197 1.47 -13.65 18.78
CA PRO A 197 1.40 -12.28 18.27
C PRO A 197 0.89 -11.32 19.35
N ASN A 198 0.98 -10.02 19.08
CA ASN A 198 0.56 -8.97 20.01
C ASN A 198 -0.95 -9.02 20.27
N LYS A 199 -1.32 -9.36 21.52
CA LYS A 199 -2.73 -9.48 21.94
C LYS A 199 -3.49 -8.15 21.84
N ALA A 200 -2.85 -7.00 22.02
CA ALA A 200 -3.52 -5.69 21.92
C ALA A 200 -4.09 -5.45 20.52
N LEU A 201 -3.47 -5.99 19.47
CA LEU A 201 -4.01 -5.92 18.11
C LEU A 201 -5.27 -6.78 17.95
N ARG A 202 -5.30 -7.98 18.54
CA ARG A 202 -6.56 -8.77 18.57
C ARG A 202 -7.66 -8.04 19.33
N ASP A 203 -7.33 -7.48 20.49
CA ASP A 203 -8.31 -6.76 21.31
C ASP A 203 -8.87 -5.54 20.55
N PHE A 204 -8.04 -4.86 19.76
CA PHE A 204 -8.48 -3.77 18.87
C PHE A 204 -9.45 -4.28 17.79
N PHE A 205 -9.17 -5.43 17.16
CA PHE A 205 -10.07 -6.03 16.16
C PHE A 205 -11.43 -6.40 16.76
N VAL A 206 -11.43 -6.91 17.99
CA VAL A 206 -12.68 -7.18 18.73
C VAL A 206 -13.43 -5.88 19.04
N ALA A 207 -12.73 -4.83 19.49
CA ALA A 207 -13.35 -3.54 19.75
C ALA A 207 -13.96 -2.92 18.47
N THR A 208 -13.26 -3.02 17.35
CA THR A 208 -13.78 -2.58 16.04
C THR A 208 -15.05 -3.35 15.65
N LEU A 209 -15.06 -4.68 15.80
CA LEU A 209 -16.26 -5.49 15.57
C LEU A 209 -17.43 -5.01 16.42
N GLN A 210 -17.22 -4.78 17.71
CA GLN A 210 -18.29 -4.34 18.61
C GLN A 210 -18.83 -2.94 18.22
N GLN A 211 -17.96 -2.07 17.77
CA GLN A 211 -18.35 -0.75 17.24
C GLN A 211 -19.21 -0.89 15.97
N GLU A 212 -18.81 -1.74 15.02
CA GLU A 212 -19.58 -2.01 13.80
C GLU A 212 -20.95 -2.60 14.08
N LEU A 213 -21.03 -3.56 15.02
CA LEU A 213 -22.30 -4.16 15.43
C LEU A 213 -23.25 -3.14 16.09
N ALA A 214 -22.70 -2.11 16.75
CA ALA A 214 -23.47 -1.03 17.36
C ALA A 214 -23.88 0.07 16.38
N THR A 215 -23.23 0.17 15.20
CA THR A 215 -23.50 1.18 14.17
C THR A 215 -24.88 0.95 13.54
N GLY A 216 -25.69 2.00 13.47
CA GLY A 216 -27.00 1.95 12.83
C GLY A 216 -26.92 1.98 11.29
N PRO A 217 -27.97 1.49 10.60
CA PRO A 217 -27.99 1.43 9.13
C PRO A 217 -27.75 2.78 8.42
N ALA A 218 -28.14 3.89 9.03
CA ALA A 218 -27.96 5.24 8.47
C ALA A 218 -26.51 5.72 8.53
N GLU A 219 -25.67 5.13 9.35
CA GLU A 219 -24.28 5.47 9.57
C GLU A 219 -23.31 4.52 8.85
N GLN A 220 -23.83 3.45 8.23
CA GLN A 220 -23.02 2.45 7.52
C GLN A 220 -22.46 3.03 6.22
N ARG A 221 -21.18 2.80 5.98
CA ARG A 221 -20.46 3.10 4.73
C ARG A 221 -20.06 1.77 4.07
N PRO A 222 -20.92 1.23 3.16
CA PRO A 222 -20.78 -0.16 2.66
C PRO A 222 -19.40 -0.51 2.11
N GLU A 223 -18.69 0.46 1.48
CA GLU A 223 -17.38 0.23 0.90
C GLU A 223 -16.31 0.00 1.98
N LEU A 224 -16.26 0.87 2.99
CA LEU A 224 -15.29 0.79 4.09
C LEU A 224 -15.65 -0.34 5.05
N ASP A 225 -16.93 -0.44 5.39
CA ASP A 225 -17.44 -1.44 6.33
C ASP A 225 -17.21 -2.86 5.80
N SER A 226 -17.35 -3.09 4.49
CA SER A 226 -17.11 -4.40 3.88
C SER A 226 -15.64 -4.83 3.98
N THR A 227 -14.69 -3.96 3.63
CA THR A 227 -13.27 -4.28 3.73
C THR A 227 -12.87 -4.52 5.17
N GLN A 228 -13.27 -3.62 6.08
CA GLN A 228 -12.98 -3.74 7.49
C GLN A 228 -13.57 -5.04 8.08
N ALA A 229 -14.84 -5.35 7.81
CA ALA A 229 -15.51 -6.56 8.30
C ALA A 229 -14.84 -7.85 7.80
N VAL A 230 -14.41 -7.89 6.52
CA VAL A 230 -13.69 -9.05 5.96
C VAL A 230 -12.33 -9.24 6.64
N TYR A 231 -11.55 -8.17 6.82
CA TYR A 231 -10.25 -8.27 7.49
C TYR A 231 -10.36 -8.56 8.99
N VAL A 232 -11.38 -8.04 9.67
CA VAL A 232 -11.68 -8.39 11.07
C VAL A 232 -12.01 -9.86 11.18
N ALA A 233 -12.92 -10.39 10.34
CA ALA A 233 -13.28 -11.79 10.33
C ALA A 233 -12.07 -12.70 10.04
N ALA A 234 -11.28 -12.37 9.01
CA ALA A 234 -10.10 -13.15 8.64
C ALA A 234 -9.03 -13.12 9.74
N GLY A 235 -8.73 -11.95 10.29
CA GLY A 235 -7.73 -11.78 11.35
C GLY A 235 -8.09 -12.57 12.62
N LEU A 236 -9.36 -12.51 13.06
CA LEU A 236 -9.83 -13.24 14.22
C LEU A 236 -9.89 -14.76 13.96
N ALA A 237 -10.31 -15.20 12.77
CA ALA A 237 -10.35 -16.61 12.40
C ALA A 237 -8.92 -17.23 12.37
N ILE A 238 -7.97 -16.54 11.77
CA ILE A 238 -6.56 -16.97 11.70
C ILE A 238 -5.92 -16.95 13.09
N TRP A 239 -6.26 -15.98 13.95
CA TRP A 239 -5.87 -16.01 15.35
C TRP A 239 -6.39 -17.26 16.07
N ASP A 240 -7.67 -17.55 15.89
CA ASP A 240 -8.30 -18.72 16.52
C ASP A 240 -7.69 -20.03 16.01
N ALA A 241 -7.36 -20.13 14.73
CA ALA A 241 -6.70 -21.30 14.15
C ALA A 241 -5.28 -21.54 14.71
N HIS A 242 -4.49 -20.48 14.86
CA HIS A 242 -3.03 -20.60 15.06
C HIS A 242 -2.54 -20.19 16.46
N VAL A 243 -3.38 -19.55 17.28
CA VAL A 243 -3.01 -19.11 18.63
C VAL A 243 -3.82 -19.80 19.70
N THR A 244 -5.17 -19.79 19.58
CA THR A 244 -6.04 -20.35 20.61
C THR A 244 -6.54 -21.77 20.27
N HIS A 245 -6.46 -22.19 19.02
CA HIS A 245 -6.90 -23.47 18.48
C HIS A 245 -8.38 -23.79 18.76
N ARG A 246 -9.19 -22.76 18.92
CA ARG A 246 -10.64 -22.87 19.16
C ARG A 246 -11.37 -21.64 18.62
N LEU A 247 -12.58 -21.87 18.13
CA LEU A 247 -13.48 -20.80 17.70
C LEU A 247 -13.89 -19.95 18.90
N SER A 248 -13.66 -18.66 18.85
CA SER A 248 -14.15 -17.69 19.81
C SER A 248 -15.53 -17.15 19.40
N PRO A 249 -16.36 -16.68 20.37
CA PRO A 249 -17.63 -16.03 20.05
C PRO A 249 -17.43 -14.82 19.13
N GLU A 250 -16.40 -14.03 19.36
CA GLU A 250 -16.08 -12.83 18.56
C GLU A 250 -15.78 -13.19 17.11
N THR A 251 -15.08 -14.30 16.87
CA THR A 251 -14.83 -14.79 15.51
C THR A 251 -16.14 -15.21 14.82
N ALA A 252 -17.02 -15.89 15.52
CA ALA A 252 -18.32 -16.29 14.98
C ALA A 252 -19.19 -15.06 14.64
N GLU A 253 -19.20 -14.03 15.50
CA GLU A 253 -19.91 -12.77 15.26
C GLU A 253 -19.31 -12.01 14.07
N ALA A 254 -17.96 -11.94 13.94
CA ALA A 254 -17.27 -11.29 12.84
C ALA A 254 -17.60 -11.95 11.49
N LEU A 255 -17.62 -13.29 11.44
CA LEU A 255 -18.02 -14.02 10.24
C LEU A 255 -19.49 -13.77 9.90
N ALA A 256 -20.38 -13.74 10.88
CA ALA A 256 -21.79 -13.42 10.65
C ALA A 256 -21.95 -11.99 10.10
N MET A 257 -21.22 -11.01 10.64
CA MET A 257 -21.20 -9.63 10.15
C MET A 257 -20.65 -9.55 8.72
N MET A 258 -19.53 -10.19 8.43
CA MET A 258 -18.95 -10.28 7.09
C MET A 258 -19.99 -10.78 6.08
N PHE A 259 -20.69 -11.89 6.36
CA PHE A 259 -21.71 -12.43 5.46
C PHE A 259 -23.00 -11.61 5.42
N LYS A 260 -23.28 -10.77 6.42
CA LYS A 260 -24.39 -9.80 6.34
C LYS A 260 -24.14 -8.77 5.24
N LEU A 261 -22.89 -8.37 5.01
CA LEU A 261 -22.48 -7.39 4.00
C LEU A 261 -22.22 -8.00 2.61
N GLN A 262 -22.27 -9.35 2.48
CA GLN A 262 -22.07 -10.02 1.20
C GLN A 262 -23.12 -9.60 0.18
N ARG A 263 -22.66 -9.25 -1.04
CA ARG A 263 -23.50 -8.89 -2.17
C ARG A 263 -24.16 -10.12 -2.82
N ALA A 264 -25.17 -9.85 -3.64
CA ALA A 264 -25.91 -10.90 -4.36
C ALA A 264 -25.03 -11.72 -5.33
N ASP A 265 -23.91 -11.14 -5.78
CA ASP A 265 -22.95 -11.81 -6.67
C ASP A 265 -21.99 -12.75 -5.92
N GLY A 266 -21.93 -12.67 -4.59
CA GLY A 266 -21.06 -13.49 -3.74
C GLY A 266 -19.79 -12.80 -3.27
N ASP A 267 -19.55 -11.57 -3.71
CA ASP A 267 -18.43 -10.71 -3.34
C ASP A 267 -18.81 -9.65 -2.29
N TRP A 268 -17.91 -8.69 -2.08
CA TRP A 268 -18.08 -7.53 -1.19
C TRP A 268 -17.77 -6.23 -1.91
N THR A 269 -18.39 -5.14 -1.46
CA THR A 269 -18.08 -3.79 -1.93
C THR A 269 -16.66 -3.40 -1.51
N ILE A 270 -15.94 -2.71 -2.38
CA ILE A 270 -14.63 -2.12 -2.08
C ILE A 270 -14.69 -0.60 -2.27
N SER A 271 -13.78 0.11 -1.61
CA SER A 271 -13.61 1.55 -1.81
C SER A 271 -13.29 1.89 -3.26
N ASP A 272 -13.71 3.08 -3.69
CA ASP A 272 -13.37 3.61 -5.01
C ASP A 272 -11.88 4.00 -5.13
N ASP A 273 -11.21 4.21 -4.03
CA ASP A 273 -9.80 4.62 -3.98
C ASP A 273 -8.80 3.48 -4.14
N ASN A 274 -9.24 2.28 -4.45
CA ASN A 274 -8.48 1.05 -4.68
C ASN A 274 -6.99 1.14 -4.35
N ASN A 275 -6.51 0.30 -3.44
CA ASN A 275 -5.12 0.30 -2.97
C ASN A 275 -4.36 -0.96 -3.44
N PRO A 276 -4.08 -1.11 -4.76
CA PRO A 276 -3.38 -2.29 -5.23
C PRO A 276 -2.03 -2.46 -4.55
N PRO A 277 -1.62 -3.71 -4.28
CA PRO A 277 -2.27 -4.98 -4.65
C PRO A 277 -3.36 -5.43 -3.69
N LEU A 278 -3.42 -4.88 -2.47
CA LEU A 278 -4.41 -5.21 -1.45
C LEU A 278 -5.66 -4.36 -1.70
N GLU A 279 -6.83 -4.97 -1.61
CA GLU A 279 -8.09 -4.30 -1.97
C GLU A 279 -8.11 -3.74 -3.41
N SER A 280 -7.38 -4.38 -4.32
CA SER A 280 -7.31 -3.90 -5.70
C SER A 280 -8.61 -4.11 -6.46
N ASN A 281 -9.37 -5.13 -6.11
CA ASN A 281 -10.66 -5.45 -6.67
C ASN A 281 -11.49 -6.34 -5.72
N ARG A 282 -12.76 -6.57 -6.07
CA ARG A 282 -13.68 -7.39 -5.26
C ARG A 282 -13.26 -8.84 -5.17
N TYR A 283 -12.56 -9.35 -6.18
CA TYR A 283 -12.08 -10.72 -6.20
C TYR A 283 -11.01 -10.94 -5.12
N GLN A 284 -10.05 -10.01 -5.01
CA GLN A 284 -9.02 -10.04 -3.97
C GLN A 284 -9.66 -10.06 -2.57
N LEU A 285 -10.64 -9.20 -2.31
CA LEU A 285 -11.33 -9.18 -1.02
C LEU A 285 -12.10 -10.49 -0.75
N ALA A 286 -12.71 -11.08 -1.79
CA ALA A 286 -13.40 -12.37 -1.68
C ALA A 286 -12.44 -13.52 -1.35
N THR A 287 -11.17 -13.49 -1.82
CA THR A 287 -10.17 -14.50 -1.41
C THR A 287 -9.82 -14.37 0.08
N VAL A 288 -9.76 -13.16 0.62
CA VAL A 288 -9.57 -12.95 2.07
C VAL A 288 -10.78 -13.48 2.87
N ALA A 289 -12.01 -13.26 2.38
CA ALA A 289 -13.22 -13.82 2.99
C ALA A 289 -13.23 -15.36 2.97
N ALA A 290 -12.78 -15.99 1.89
CA ALA A 290 -12.63 -17.45 1.80
C ALA A 290 -11.61 -17.96 2.83
N ARG A 291 -10.50 -17.25 3.02
CA ARG A 291 -9.51 -17.55 4.06
C ARG A 291 -10.09 -17.42 5.47
N ALA A 292 -10.96 -16.43 5.71
CA ALA A 292 -11.67 -16.29 6.98
C ALA A 292 -12.52 -17.54 7.30
N VAL A 293 -13.27 -18.02 6.30
CA VAL A 293 -14.10 -19.25 6.44
C VAL A 293 -13.23 -20.48 6.71
N GLY A 294 -12.16 -20.66 5.92
CA GLY A 294 -11.31 -21.85 5.98
C GLY A 294 -10.49 -21.95 7.27
N ASN A 295 -10.14 -20.80 7.87
CA ASN A 295 -9.36 -20.77 9.12
C ASN A 295 -10.22 -20.77 10.39
N ALA A 296 -11.55 -20.58 10.32
CA ALA A 296 -12.40 -20.56 11.52
C ALA A 296 -12.64 -21.99 12.06
N PRO A 297 -12.12 -22.37 13.24
CA PRO A 297 -12.13 -23.75 13.71
C PRO A 297 -13.54 -24.30 13.85
N GLY A 298 -13.93 -25.25 12.97
CA GLY A 298 -15.23 -25.94 12.99
C GLY A 298 -16.44 -25.08 12.64
N TRP A 299 -16.27 -23.78 12.36
CA TRP A 299 -17.38 -22.86 12.10
C TRP A 299 -18.16 -23.21 10.83
N GLN A 300 -17.49 -23.53 9.71
CA GLN A 300 -18.17 -23.90 8.46
C GLN A 300 -19.09 -25.12 8.64
N ALA A 301 -18.66 -26.12 9.41
CA ALA A 301 -19.48 -27.31 9.69
C ALA A 301 -20.74 -26.96 10.47
N GLN A 302 -20.71 -25.96 11.35
CA GLN A 302 -21.85 -25.48 12.09
C GLN A 302 -22.88 -24.75 11.23
N GLN A 303 -22.46 -24.27 10.03
CA GLN A 303 -23.35 -23.53 9.12
C GLN A 303 -24.21 -24.46 8.24
N ARG A 304 -23.99 -25.77 8.27
CA ARG A 304 -24.79 -26.73 7.47
C ARG A 304 -26.28 -26.60 7.77
N GLY A 305 -27.08 -26.43 6.72
CA GLY A 305 -28.53 -26.24 6.83
C GLY A 305 -28.98 -24.85 7.30
N THR A 306 -28.03 -23.91 7.50
CA THR A 306 -28.36 -22.51 7.82
C THR A 306 -28.35 -21.63 6.55
N PRO A 307 -28.97 -20.43 6.59
CA PRO A 307 -28.87 -19.48 5.48
C PRO A 307 -27.42 -19.06 5.13
N VAL A 308 -26.48 -19.16 6.06
CA VAL A 308 -25.07 -18.82 5.85
C VAL A 308 -24.37 -19.85 4.96
N GLU A 309 -24.79 -21.13 4.99
CA GLU A 309 -24.25 -22.12 4.05
C GLU A 309 -24.48 -21.70 2.59
N ALA A 310 -25.65 -21.19 2.25
CA ALA A 310 -25.93 -20.69 0.91
C ALA A 310 -25.03 -19.51 0.51
N LYS A 311 -24.69 -18.66 1.48
CA LYS A 311 -23.76 -17.54 1.26
C LYS A 311 -22.31 -17.99 1.06
N ILE A 312 -21.87 -19.02 1.80
CA ILE A 312 -20.56 -19.65 1.60
C ILE A 312 -20.50 -20.25 0.19
N ASN A 313 -21.54 -21.00 -0.23
CA ASN A 313 -21.61 -21.58 -1.58
C ASN A 313 -21.60 -20.50 -2.67
N LEU A 314 -22.21 -19.33 -2.42
CA LEU A 314 -22.21 -18.20 -3.33
C LEU A 314 -20.80 -17.60 -3.48
N LEU A 315 -20.07 -17.41 -2.38
CA LEU A 315 -18.66 -17.01 -2.37
C LEU A 315 -17.79 -17.97 -3.19
N GLU A 316 -17.91 -19.25 -2.94
CA GLU A 316 -17.15 -20.27 -3.69
C GLU A 316 -17.50 -20.27 -5.18
N THR A 317 -18.79 -20.09 -5.52
CA THR A 317 -19.26 -20.00 -6.90
C THR A 317 -18.68 -18.78 -7.59
N TYR A 318 -18.70 -17.61 -6.93
CA TYR A 318 -18.10 -16.38 -7.42
C TYR A 318 -16.61 -16.57 -7.72
N LEU A 319 -15.83 -17.07 -6.78
CA LEU A 319 -14.40 -17.27 -6.94
C LEU A 319 -14.06 -18.23 -8.09
N ARG A 320 -14.84 -19.32 -8.24
CA ARG A 320 -14.67 -20.27 -9.35
C ARG A 320 -15.05 -19.69 -10.73
N ALA A 321 -16.11 -18.89 -10.79
CA ALA A 321 -16.62 -18.33 -12.04
C ALA A 321 -15.69 -17.21 -12.56
N GLU A 322 -15.28 -16.30 -11.68
CA GLU A 322 -14.60 -15.07 -12.03
C GLU A 322 -13.08 -15.22 -12.22
N VAL A 323 -12.47 -16.34 -11.81
CA VAL A 323 -11.00 -16.55 -11.87
C VAL A 323 -10.40 -16.32 -13.26
N LYS A 324 -11.15 -16.60 -14.33
CA LYS A 324 -10.66 -16.43 -15.72
C LYS A 324 -10.52 -14.96 -16.12
N LEU A 325 -11.24 -14.07 -15.45
CA LEU A 325 -11.23 -12.64 -15.70
C LEU A 325 -10.16 -11.91 -14.89
N GLN A 326 -9.51 -12.61 -13.94
CA GLN A 326 -8.53 -12.01 -13.05
C GLN A 326 -7.11 -12.05 -13.63
N GLY A 327 -6.29 -11.07 -13.23
CA GLY A 327 -4.84 -11.10 -13.42
C GLY A 327 -4.18 -12.25 -12.67
N ASP A 328 -2.93 -12.56 -13.01
CA ASP A 328 -2.21 -13.66 -12.37
C ASP A 328 -1.97 -13.40 -10.87
N TYR A 329 -1.93 -12.12 -10.43
CA TYR A 329 -1.82 -11.77 -9.02
C TYR A 329 -3.00 -12.32 -8.19
N ASP A 330 -4.23 -12.02 -8.59
CA ASP A 330 -5.44 -12.49 -7.91
C ASP A 330 -5.56 -14.02 -7.93
N ARG A 331 -5.00 -14.66 -8.96
CA ARG A 331 -4.93 -16.12 -9.04
C ARG A 331 -3.96 -16.72 -8.03
N VAL A 332 -2.90 -16.00 -7.64
CA VAL A 332 -2.04 -16.41 -6.52
C VAL A 332 -2.80 -16.36 -5.20
N ASP A 333 -3.58 -15.29 -4.97
CA ASP A 333 -4.44 -15.17 -3.78
C ASP A 333 -5.51 -16.27 -3.74
N LEU A 334 -6.08 -16.65 -4.90
CA LEU A 334 -7.00 -17.79 -5.00
C LEU A 334 -6.32 -19.10 -4.59
N LEU A 335 -5.10 -19.35 -5.04
CA LEU A 335 -4.36 -20.59 -4.69
C LEU A 335 -4.14 -20.67 -3.18
N TRP A 336 -3.77 -19.56 -2.55
CA TRP A 336 -3.65 -19.50 -1.09
C TRP A 336 -5.01 -19.74 -0.40
N ALA A 337 -6.08 -19.07 -0.83
CA ALA A 337 -7.42 -19.27 -0.28
C ALA A 337 -7.90 -20.72 -0.42
N ALA A 338 -7.65 -21.35 -1.56
CA ALA A 338 -8.05 -22.73 -1.83
C ALA A 338 -7.35 -23.76 -0.93
N SER A 339 -6.11 -23.48 -0.52
CA SER A 339 -5.40 -24.31 0.46
C SER A 339 -5.99 -24.25 1.87
N GLU A 340 -6.71 -23.19 2.19
CA GLU A 340 -7.35 -22.96 3.50
C GLU A 340 -8.84 -23.30 3.48
N LEU A 341 -9.51 -23.24 2.30
CA LEU A 341 -10.90 -23.64 2.10
C LEU A 341 -10.96 -24.85 1.12
N PRO A 342 -10.90 -26.09 1.63
CA PRO A 342 -10.87 -27.30 0.79
C PRO A 342 -12.08 -27.42 -0.13
N GLY A 343 -11.84 -27.77 -1.39
CA GLY A 343 -12.89 -27.91 -2.41
C GLY A 343 -13.20 -26.63 -3.18
N LEU A 344 -12.53 -25.52 -2.86
CA LEU A 344 -12.69 -24.25 -3.59
C LEU A 344 -12.26 -24.37 -5.04
N ILE A 345 -11.17 -25.08 -5.33
CA ILE A 345 -10.71 -25.41 -6.69
C ILE A 345 -10.40 -26.91 -6.79
N ASP A 346 -10.36 -27.45 -8.01
CA ASP A 346 -9.94 -28.81 -8.28
C ASP A 346 -8.40 -28.94 -8.44
N LEU A 347 -7.89 -30.17 -8.36
CA LEU A 347 -6.46 -30.45 -8.49
C LEU A 347 -5.87 -29.97 -9.81
N LYS A 348 -6.63 -30.00 -10.90
CA LYS A 348 -6.16 -29.53 -12.20
C LYS A 348 -5.92 -28.01 -12.16
N ARG A 349 -6.87 -27.28 -11.61
CA ARG A 349 -6.74 -25.82 -11.44
C ARG A 349 -5.59 -25.48 -10.51
N GLU A 350 -5.44 -26.21 -9.41
CA GLU A 350 -4.32 -26.04 -8.49
C GLU A 350 -2.98 -26.18 -9.20
N GLN A 351 -2.79 -27.25 -10.00
CA GLN A 351 -1.58 -27.47 -10.78
C GLN A 351 -1.33 -26.37 -11.82
N GLU A 352 -2.37 -25.92 -12.54
CA GLU A 352 -2.28 -24.79 -13.48
C GLU A 352 -1.77 -23.52 -12.80
N LEU A 353 -2.24 -23.23 -11.57
CA LEU A 353 -1.82 -22.07 -10.80
C LEU A 353 -0.38 -22.21 -10.29
N VAL A 354 0.02 -23.38 -9.81
CA VAL A 354 1.41 -23.69 -9.41
C VAL A 354 2.36 -23.48 -10.59
N GLU A 355 2.00 -23.96 -11.76
CA GLU A 355 2.80 -23.77 -12.98
C GLU A 355 2.85 -22.31 -13.41
N MET A 356 1.74 -21.59 -13.31
CA MET A 356 1.67 -20.15 -13.60
C MET A 356 2.65 -19.38 -12.71
N ILE A 357 2.61 -19.56 -11.39
CA ILE A 357 3.55 -18.91 -10.45
C ILE A 357 5.00 -19.26 -10.79
N SER A 358 5.25 -20.50 -11.12
CA SER A 358 6.60 -21.00 -11.47
C SER A 358 7.18 -20.31 -12.71
N ARG A 359 6.34 -20.03 -13.72
CA ARG A 359 6.78 -19.33 -14.94
C ARG A 359 7.17 -17.87 -14.71
N HIS A 360 6.63 -17.23 -13.66
CA HIS A 360 6.96 -15.86 -13.29
C HIS A 360 8.27 -15.73 -12.48
N GLN A 361 8.91 -16.84 -12.11
CA GLN A 361 10.16 -16.77 -11.36
C GLN A 361 11.26 -16.10 -12.17
N MET A 362 11.87 -15.07 -11.60
CA MET A 362 12.92 -14.29 -12.23
C MET A 362 14.27 -15.03 -12.20
N PRO A 363 15.24 -14.67 -13.08
CA PRO A 363 16.55 -15.32 -13.12
C PRO A 363 17.34 -15.24 -11.81
N ASP A 364 17.11 -14.19 -10.99
CA ASP A 364 17.73 -14.04 -9.66
C ASP A 364 17.10 -14.93 -8.58
N GLY A 365 16.03 -15.65 -8.91
CA GLY A 365 15.35 -16.60 -8.05
C GLY A 365 14.12 -16.03 -7.30
N GLY A 366 13.92 -14.73 -7.29
CA GLY A 366 12.74 -14.08 -6.72
C GLY A 366 11.56 -13.98 -7.72
N TRP A 367 10.57 -13.21 -7.36
CA TRP A 367 9.42 -12.84 -8.18
C TRP A 367 9.18 -11.35 -8.13
N SER A 368 8.67 -10.78 -9.23
CA SER A 368 8.31 -9.37 -9.32
C SER A 368 6.80 -9.21 -9.46
N ILE A 369 6.20 -8.38 -8.61
CA ILE A 369 4.77 -8.07 -8.71
C ILE A 369 4.40 -7.46 -10.08
N ARG A 370 5.35 -6.77 -10.73
CA ARG A 370 5.15 -6.16 -12.05
C ARG A 370 4.93 -7.16 -13.17
N THR A 371 5.21 -8.45 -12.95
CA THR A 371 4.98 -9.51 -13.94
C THR A 371 3.64 -10.22 -13.79
N PHE A 372 2.88 -9.99 -12.71
CA PHE A 372 1.66 -10.73 -12.39
C PHE A 372 0.36 -10.05 -12.83
N ALA A 373 0.41 -8.78 -13.24
CA ALA A 373 -0.71 -8.11 -13.88
C ALA A 373 -0.20 -6.94 -14.74
N LYS A 374 -0.95 -6.59 -15.76
CA LYS A 374 -0.67 -5.42 -16.58
C LYS A 374 -1.05 -4.13 -15.84
N PRO A 375 -0.48 -2.98 -16.20
CA PRO A 375 -0.83 -1.71 -15.60
C PRO A 375 -2.35 -1.43 -15.53
N GLU A 376 -3.11 -1.88 -16.55
CA GLU A 376 -4.57 -1.68 -16.65
C GLU A 376 -5.38 -2.57 -15.71
N GLU A 377 -4.79 -3.67 -15.24
CA GLU A 377 -5.44 -4.66 -14.39
C GLU A 377 -5.33 -4.32 -12.90
N TRP A 378 -4.48 -3.35 -12.55
CA TRP A 378 -4.34 -2.88 -11.18
C TRP A 378 -5.44 -1.86 -10.84
N GLY A 379 -6.20 -2.16 -9.79
CA GLY A 379 -7.31 -1.35 -9.36
C GLY A 379 -8.33 -1.15 -10.49
N LYS A 380 -8.72 0.09 -10.76
CA LYS A 380 -9.61 0.46 -11.87
C LYS A 380 -8.88 0.88 -13.15
N GLY A 381 -7.56 0.64 -13.24
CA GLY A 381 -6.73 1.06 -14.37
C GLY A 381 -6.46 2.57 -14.44
N ASN A 382 -6.91 3.35 -13.48
CA ASN A 382 -6.75 4.81 -13.44
C ASN A 382 -5.28 5.25 -13.38
N ARG A 383 -4.38 4.36 -12.92
CA ARG A 383 -2.93 4.62 -12.84
C ARG A 383 -2.12 3.96 -13.95
N ALA A 384 -2.77 3.32 -14.92
CA ALA A 384 -2.09 2.53 -15.94
C ALA A 384 -1.00 3.31 -16.70
N ALA A 385 -1.24 4.59 -17.00
CA ALA A 385 -0.26 5.44 -17.68
C ALA A 385 1.01 5.66 -16.84
N ASN A 386 0.85 5.93 -15.54
CA ASN A 386 1.95 6.11 -14.60
C ASN A 386 2.74 4.81 -14.43
N LEU A 387 2.04 3.69 -14.24
CA LEU A 387 2.67 2.37 -14.08
C LEU A 387 3.45 1.96 -15.33
N ARG A 388 2.95 2.22 -16.53
CA ARG A 388 3.70 1.97 -17.78
C ARG A 388 4.98 2.82 -17.90
N ALA A 389 4.98 4.00 -17.30
CA ALA A 389 6.15 4.88 -17.31
C ALA A 389 7.22 4.45 -16.27
N GLU A 390 6.87 3.56 -15.34
CA GLU A 390 7.82 3.06 -14.34
C GLU A 390 8.90 2.19 -14.98
N PRO A 391 10.18 2.38 -14.58
CA PRO A 391 11.27 1.52 -15.05
C PRO A 391 11.02 0.02 -14.78
N GLU A 392 10.40 -0.31 -13.65
CA GLU A 392 10.16 -1.68 -13.21
C GLU A 392 9.10 -2.42 -14.04
N PHE A 393 8.20 -1.75 -14.74
CA PHE A 393 7.32 -2.40 -15.72
C PHE A 393 8.07 -2.70 -17.04
N ASN A 394 9.10 -1.93 -17.37
CA ASN A 394 9.91 -2.16 -18.56
C ASN A 394 11.05 -3.17 -18.33
N ALA A 395 11.62 -3.18 -17.12
CA ALA A 395 12.66 -4.09 -16.68
C ALA A 395 12.34 -4.58 -15.26
N PRO A 396 11.43 -5.55 -15.10
CA PRO A 396 11.00 -6.05 -13.79
C PRO A 396 12.17 -6.55 -12.96
N THR A 397 12.16 -6.20 -11.68
CA THR A 397 13.09 -6.72 -10.67
C THR A 397 12.31 -7.45 -9.58
N SER A 398 12.90 -8.51 -9.02
CA SER A 398 12.29 -9.23 -7.91
C SER A 398 12.08 -8.31 -6.71
N ASP A 399 10.96 -8.48 -6.03
CA ASP A 399 10.57 -7.70 -4.87
C ASP A 399 10.12 -8.57 -3.68
N GLY A 400 10.10 -8.00 -2.49
CA GLY A 400 9.78 -8.73 -1.27
C GLY A 400 8.35 -9.21 -1.21
N HIS A 401 7.40 -8.38 -1.66
CA HIS A 401 5.97 -8.71 -1.62
C HIS A 401 5.68 -9.98 -2.46
N MET A 402 6.06 -9.94 -3.73
CA MET A 402 5.71 -11.03 -4.63
C MET A 402 6.54 -12.29 -4.37
N THR A 403 7.83 -12.13 -4.01
CA THR A 403 8.66 -13.30 -3.66
C THR A 403 8.12 -14.01 -2.43
N GLY A 404 7.73 -13.26 -1.39
CA GLY A 404 7.10 -13.85 -0.20
C GLY A 404 5.77 -14.53 -0.51
N LEU A 405 4.87 -13.83 -1.22
CA LEU A 405 3.54 -14.34 -1.56
C LEU A 405 3.61 -15.60 -2.47
N ALA A 406 4.49 -15.60 -3.48
CA ALA A 406 4.67 -16.74 -4.36
C ALA A 406 5.13 -18.00 -3.59
N ILE A 407 6.12 -17.84 -2.71
CA ILE A 407 6.58 -18.96 -1.86
C ILE A 407 5.45 -19.45 -0.96
N ILE A 408 4.70 -18.55 -0.30
CA ILE A 408 3.57 -18.94 0.56
C ILE A 408 2.56 -19.76 -0.24
N ALA A 409 2.11 -19.24 -1.38
CA ALA A 409 1.10 -19.92 -2.21
C ALA A 409 1.58 -21.31 -2.70
N LEU A 410 2.81 -21.39 -3.17
CA LEU A 410 3.41 -22.68 -3.59
C LEU A 410 3.54 -23.66 -2.42
N ARG A 411 4.00 -23.21 -1.26
CA ARG A 411 4.12 -24.05 -0.05
C ARG A 411 2.75 -24.51 0.45
N LYS A 412 1.75 -23.65 0.40
CA LYS A 412 0.36 -23.97 0.76
C LYS A 412 -0.27 -24.97 -0.21
N ALA A 413 0.09 -24.94 -1.49
CA ALA A 413 -0.29 -25.92 -2.50
C ALA A 413 0.55 -27.22 -2.44
N GLY A 414 1.31 -27.44 -1.37
CA GLY A 414 2.05 -28.68 -1.16
C GLY A 414 3.41 -28.79 -1.88
N VAL A 415 3.89 -27.74 -2.56
CA VAL A 415 5.24 -27.76 -3.15
C VAL A 415 6.28 -27.88 -2.02
N PRO A 416 7.19 -28.89 -2.05
CA PRO A 416 8.13 -29.12 -0.96
C PRO A 416 9.10 -27.95 -0.71
N ALA A 417 9.58 -27.79 0.53
CA ALA A 417 10.52 -26.71 0.87
C ALA A 417 11.87 -26.85 0.15
N ASP A 418 12.28 -28.07 -0.19
CA ASP A 418 13.50 -28.39 -0.92
C ASP A 418 13.35 -28.32 -2.45
N ASP A 419 12.15 -27.98 -2.96
CA ASP A 419 11.95 -27.71 -4.39
C ASP A 419 12.92 -26.61 -4.86
N PRO A 420 13.64 -26.81 -5.99
CA PRO A 420 14.63 -25.83 -6.46
C PRO A 420 14.06 -24.42 -6.67
N ARG A 421 12.78 -24.28 -7.01
CA ARG A 421 12.11 -22.96 -7.17
C ARG A 421 11.97 -22.27 -5.81
N ILE A 422 11.52 -23.02 -4.79
CA ILE A 422 11.40 -22.52 -3.42
C ILE A 422 12.77 -22.14 -2.89
N GLN A 423 13.77 -22.99 -3.03
CA GLN A 423 15.12 -22.73 -2.54
C GLN A 423 15.76 -21.47 -3.15
N ARG A 424 15.56 -21.24 -4.46
CA ARG A 424 16.03 -19.99 -5.10
C ARG A 424 15.33 -18.76 -4.51
N GLY A 425 14.00 -18.83 -4.30
CA GLY A 425 13.24 -17.73 -3.70
C GLY A 425 13.63 -17.47 -2.25
N VAL A 426 13.81 -18.51 -1.44
CA VAL A 426 14.32 -18.41 -0.07
C VAL A 426 15.69 -17.75 -0.05
N ASN A 427 16.61 -18.17 -0.92
CA ASN A 427 17.94 -17.56 -1.00
C ASN A 427 17.85 -16.08 -1.39
N TRP A 428 16.95 -15.73 -2.32
CA TRP A 428 16.70 -14.33 -2.65
C TRP A 428 16.25 -13.53 -1.43
N LEU A 429 15.30 -14.03 -0.64
CA LEU A 429 14.84 -13.36 0.58
C LEU A 429 15.97 -13.17 1.58
N LEU A 430 16.78 -14.21 1.84
CA LEU A 430 17.90 -14.15 2.81
C LEU A 430 18.98 -13.13 2.42
N THR A 431 19.10 -12.77 1.15
CA THR A 431 20.15 -11.89 0.63
C THR A 431 19.68 -10.49 0.26
N ASN A 432 18.37 -10.20 0.36
CA ASN A 432 17.80 -8.93 -0.09
C ASN A 432 17.08 -8.12 1.01
N GLN A 433 17.20 -8.52 2.30
CA GLN A 433 16.69 -7.73 3.40
C GLN A 433 17.42 -6.38 3.47
N ARG A 434 16.69 -5.31 3.78
CA ARG A 434 17.24 -3.96 3.93
C ARG A 434 17.65 -3.67 5.38
N SER A 435 18.44 -2.62 5.57
CA SER A 435 18.97 -2.23 6.88
C SER A 435 17.90 -1.88 7.93
N SER A 436 16.71 -1.46 7.48
CA SER A 436 15.51 -1.26 8.32
C SER A 436 14.81 -2.57 8.74
N GLY A 437 15.27 -3.71 8.26
CA GLY A 437 14.62 -5.01 8.49
C GLY A 437 13.60 -5.44 7.45
N ARG A 438 13.19 -4.54 6.58
CA ARG A 438 12.17 -4.77 5.54
C ARG A 438 12.76 -5.23 4.21
N TRP A 439 11.88 -5.71 3.29
CA TRP A 439 12.18 -5.87 1.88
C TRP A 439 11.48 -4.79 1.10
N TRP A 440 12.22 -4.11 0.22
CA TRP A 440 11.64 -3.06 -0.58
C TRP A 440 10.76 -3.62 -1.69
N THR A 441 9.59 -3.00 -1.87
CA THR A 441 8.69 -3.19 -3.02
C THR A 441 8.15 -1.82 -3.39
N ARG A 442 8.28 -1.41 -4.64
CA ARG A 442 7.74 -0.15 -5.10
C ARG A 442 6.23 -0.20 -5.10
N SER A 443 5.58 0.85 -4.61
CA SER A 443 4.13 0.96 -4.58
C SER A 443 3.53 0.89 -5.99
N LEU A 444 2.39 0.25 -6.12
CA LEU A 444 1.57 0.26 -7.32
C LEU A 444 0.63 1.47 -7.37
N ASN A 445 0.57 2.21 -6.27
CA ASN A 445 -0.28 3.39 -6.15
C ASN A 445 0.57 4.67 -6.14
N ARG A 446 1.26 4.97 -5.05
CA ARG A 446 2.08 6.19 -4.89
C ARG A 446 3.44 5.81 -4.35
N ASP A 447 4.52 6.35 -4.93
CA ASP A 447 5.90 6.03 -4.54
C ASP A 447 6.20 6.29 -3.06
N GLY A 448 5.46 7.20 -2.47
CA GLY A 448 5.59 7.50 -1.06
C GLY A 448 4.89 6.51 -0.13
N TRP A 449 3.98 5.68 -0.60
CA TRP A 449 3.22 4.76 0.24
C TRP A 449 4.01 3.50 0.55
N GLN A 450 4.13 3.20 1.84
CA GLN A 450 4.88 2.04 2.33
C GLN A 450 4.03 0.76 2.48
N PHE A 451 2.74 0.80 2.19
CA PHE A 451 1.82 -0.31 2.47
C PHE A 451 2.25 -1.62 1.81
N ILE A 452 2.68 -1.57 0.55
CA ILE A 452 3.19 -2.75 -0.14
C ILE A 452 4.57 -3.19 0.40
N THR A 453 5.40 -2.27 0.89
CA THR A 453 6.65 -2.62 1.57
C THR A 453 6.37 -3.26 2.93
N TYR A 454 5.30 -2.87 3.60
CA TYR A 454 4.86 -3.53 4.83
C TYR A 454 4.47 -4.99 4.57
N SER A 455 3.55 -5.26 3.65
CA SER A 455 3.21 -6.62 3.23
C SER A 455 4.41 -7.35 2.61
N GLY A 456 5.28 -6.60 1.88
CA GLY A 456 6.57 -7.05 1.39
C GLY A 456 7.59 -7.40 2.48
N THR A 457 7.25 -7.23 3.76
CA THR A 457 8.04 -7.69 4.92
C THR A 457 7.32 -8.82 5.64
N VAL A 458 6.01 -8.71 5.78
CA VAL A 458 5.17 -9.72 6.44
C VAL A 458 5.19 -11.05 5.67
N TYR A 459 5.01 -11.03 4.35
CA TYR A 459 5.02 -12.22 3.51
C TYR A 459 6.40 -12.92 3.48
N PRO A 460 7.54 -12.24 3.29
CA PRO A 460 8.85 -12.84 3.43
C PRO A 460 9.07 -13.58 4.74
N LEU A 461 8.66 -13.01 5.87
CA LEU A 461 8.82 -13.67 7.17
C LEU A 461 8.02 -14.97 7.24
N LEU A 462 6.75 -14.99 6.77
CA LEU A 462 5.94 -16.20 6.70
C LEU A 462 6.54 -17.21 5.73
N ALA A 463 6.99 -16.78 4.56
CA ALA A 463 7.64 -17.64 3.57
C ALA A 463 8.88 -18.35 4.14
N LEU A 464 9.74 -17.60 4.83
CA LEU A 464 10.93 -18.14 5.51
C LEU A 464 10.55 -19.09 6.65
N ALA A 465 9.50 -18.77 7.44
CA ALA A 465 9.00 -19.65 8.49
C ALA A 465 8.48 -20.99 7.90
N MET A 466 7.73 -20.94 6.81
CA MET A 466 7.17 -22.13 6.14
C MET A 466 8.24 -23.01 5.45
N CYS A 467 9.45 -22.48 5.28
CA CYS A 467 10.59 -23.19 4.68
C CYS A 467 11.67 -23.55 5.72
N ASP A 468 11.38 -23.45 7.01
CA ASP A 468 12.32 -23.68 8.12
C ASP A 468 13.62 -22.86 8.01
N ALA A 469 13.54 -21.70 7.33
CA ALA A 469 14.68 -20.82 7.07
C ALA A 469 14.84 -19.70 8.13
N LEU A 470 13.99 -19.69 9.16
CA LEU A 470 14.22 -18.85 10.34
C LEU A 470 15.26 -19.52 11.24
N PRO A 471 16.26 -18.77 11.77
CA PRO A 471 17.21 -19.36 12.71
C PRO A 471 16.47 -19.85 13.97
N PRO A 472 16.94 -20.92 14.59
CA PRO A 472 16.36 -21.42 15.84
C PRO A 472 16.36 -20.30 16.89
N GLN A 473 15.25 -20.17 17.63
CA GLN A 473 15.14 -19.18 18.71
C GLN A 473 16.23 -19.44 19.76
N THR A 474 17.28 -18.66 19.73
CA THR A 474 18.12 -18.51 20.90
C THR A 474 17.30 -17.81 21.99
N THR A 475 17.43 -18.21 23.25
CA THR A 475 16.66 -17.79 24.44
C THR A 475 16.54 -16.25 24.62
N GLN A 476 17.24 -15.46 23.83
CA GLN A 476 17.27 -14.00 23.88
C GLN A 476 16.00 -13.31 23.32
N LEU A 477 15.21 -13.98 22.45
CA LEU A 477 13.95 -13.40 21.95
C LEU A 477 12.79 -13.51 22.96
N ARG A 478 12.94 -14.34 24.00
CA ARG A 478 11.90 -14.54 25.05
C ARG A 478 11.90 -13.49 26.15
N ASN A 479 12.98 -12.72 26.30
CA ASN A 479 13.17 -11.79 27.44
C ASN A 479 12.94 -10.31 27.10
N GLY A 480 12.51 -9.98 25.88
CA GLY A 480 12.03 -8.64 25.53
C GLY A 480 10.54 -8.52 25.83
N GLY A 481 10.18 -8.51 27.11
CA GLY A 481 8.83 -8.15 27.53
C GLY A 481 8.57 -6.67 27.20
N PHE A 482 7.51 -6.41 26.45
CA PHE A 482 6.93 -5.08 26.20
C PHE A 482 5.92 -4.75 27.29
#